data_d5fe4dd3161c16b32c6719d322dc3dd1
#
_entry.id   d5fe4dd3161c16b32c6719d322dc3dd1
#
_cell.length_a   1.000
_cell.length_b   1.000
_cell.length_c   1.000
_cell.angle_alpha   90.00
_cell.angle_beta   90.00
_cell.angle_gamma   90.00
#
_symmetry.space_group_name_H-M   'P 1'
#
loop_
_entity.id
_entity.type
_entity.pdbx_description
1 polymer ?
#
loop_
_entity_poly.entity_id
_entity_poly.type
_entity_poly.pdbx_seq_one_letter_code
_entity_poly.pdbx_strand_id
1 'polypeptide(L)'
;MAAPGPALCLFDVDGTLTAPRQKITKEMDDFLQKLRQKIKIGVVGGSDFEKVQEQLGNDVLEKYDYVFPENGLVAYKDGKLLCKQNIQSHLGEALIQDLINYCLSYIAKIKLPKKRGTFIEFRNGMLNVSPIGRSCSQEERIEFYELDKKENIREKFVADLQKEFAGKGLTFSIGICRIISLSFTFCQISFDVFPDGWDKRYCLRHVENDGYRTIHFFGDKTMPGGNDHEIFTDPRTTGHSVTAPEDTRRICEQLF
;
A
#
# COMPACT_ATOMS: atom_id res chain seq x y z
N MET A 1 7.89 0.36 -38.22
CA MET A 1 7.37 0.14 -36.85
C MET A 1 6.69 1.42 -36.43
N ALA A 2 5.43 1.38 -35.97
CA ALA A 2 4.76 2.56 -35.44
C ALA A 2 5.52 3.05 -34.21
N ALA A 3 5.66 4.38 -34.03
CA ALA A 3 6.27 4.96 -32.85
C ALA A 3 5.58 4.39 -31.58
N PRO A 4 6.34 4.06 -30.52
CA PRO A 4 5.73 3.62 -29.27
C PRO A 4 4.72 4.68 -28.83
N GLY A 5 3.49 4.24 -28.54
CA GLY A 5 2.44 5.17 -28.08
C GLY A 5 2.78 5.72 -26.70
N PRO A 6 2.01 6.72 -26.19
CA PRO A 6 2.28 7.32 -24.91
C PRO A 6 2.28 6.26 -23.80
N ALA A 7 3.34 6.25 -22.99
CA ALA A 7 3.53 5.34 -21.87
C ALA A 7 3.54 6.12 -20.54
N LEU A 8 3.11 5.44 -19.48
CA LEU A 8 3.17 5.91 -18.10
C LEU A 8 3.95 4.90 -17.27
N CYS A 9 4.89 5.37 -16.44
CA CYS A 9 5.48 4.57 -15.38
C CYS A 9 4.90 4.95 -14.03
N LEU A 10 4.32 3.99 -13.33
CA LEU A 10 3.88 4.10 -11.95
C LEU A 10 4.84 3.32 -11.05
N PHE A 11 5.33 3.96 -10.02
CA PHE A 11 6.30 3.39 -9.09
C PHE A 11 5.70 3.30 -7.68
N ASP A 12 5.87 2.15 -7.03
CA ASP A 12 5.82 2.10 -5.57
C ASP A 12 7.01 2.91 -5.00
N VAL A 13 6.96 3.26 -3.72
CA VAL A 13 7.98 4.10 -3.09
C VAL A 13 9.01 3.25 -2.35
N ASP A 14 8.56 2.56 -1.28
CA ASP A 14 9.43 1.79 -0.39
C ASP A 14 9.98 0.53 -1.09
N GLY A 15 11.30 0.38 -1.15
CA GLY A 15 11.93 -0.77 -1.82
C GLY A 15 11.95 -0.68 -3.35
N THR A 16 11.36 0.35 -3.92
CA THR A 16 11.23 0.57 -5.36
C THR A 16 11.96 1.83 -5.83
N LEU A 17 11.68 2.98 -5.25
CA LEU A 17 12.38 4.25 -5.49
C LEU A 17 13.33 4.62 -4.37
N THR A 18 13.06 4.15 -3.18
CA THR A 18 13.87 4.39 -1.98
C THR A 18 14.21 3.06 -1.30
N ALA A 19 15.29 3.00 -0.55
CA ALA A 19 15.40 1.97 0.46
C ALA A 19 14.21 2.12 1.46
N PRO A 20 13.73 1.03 2.07
CA PRO A 20 12.55 1.07 2.93
C PRO A 20 12.65 2.15 3.99
N ARG A 21 11.68 3.07 4.02
CA ARG A 21 11.57 4.22 4.95
C ARG A 21 12.71 5.23 4.87
N GLN A 22 13.53 5.17 3.84
CA GLN A 22 14.58 6.16 3.58
C GLN A 22 14.08 7.22 2.61
N LYS A 23 14.76 8.34 2.60
CA LYS A 23 14.58 9.37 1.57
C LYS A 23 15.18 8.89 0.25
N ILE A 24 14.60 9.37 -0.84
CA ILE A 24 15.15 9.13 -2.18
C ILE A 24 16.58 9.67 -2.28
N THR A 25 17.46 8.92 -2.93
CA THR A 25 18.82 9.40 -3.18
C THR A 25 18.82 10.44 -4.29
N LYS A 26 19.81 11.35 -4.27
CA LYS A 26 19.94 12.36 -5.32
C LYS A 26 20.10 11.73 -6.71
N GLU A 27 20.83 10.62 -6.80
CA GLU A 27 21.09 9.91 -8.05
C GLU A 27 19.78 9.34 -8.65
N MET A 28 18.91 8.79 -7.80
CA MET A 28 17.62 8.27 -8.25
C MET A 28 16.67 9.41 -8.64
N ASP A 29 16.61 10.48 -7.87
CA ASP A 29 15.81 11.66 -8.18
C ASP A 29 16.24 12.28 -9.53
N ASP A 30 17.53 12.53 -9.73
CA ASP A 30 18.09 13.05 -10.99
C ASP A 30 17.76 12.11 -12.18
N PHE A 31 17.83 10.80 -11.97
CA PHE A 31 17.46 9.79 -12.97
C PHE A 31 15.97 9.91 -13.35
N LEU A 32 15.09 9.98 -12.38
CA LEU A 32 13.64 10.08 -12.61
C LEU A 32 13.27 11.38 -13.35
N GLN A 33 13.94 12.49 -13.03
CA GLN A 33 13.69 13.74 -13.76
C GLN A 33 14.16 13.67 -15.22
N LYS A 34 15.22 12.91 -15.52
CA LYS A 34 15.63 12.64 -16.92
C LYS A 34 14.62 11.70 -17.62
N LEU A 35 14.14 10.67 -16.92
CA LEU A 35 13.13 9.74 -17.43
C LEU A 35 11.82 10.48 -17.77
N ARG A 36 11.41 11.43 -16.91
CA ARG A 36 10.22 12.26 -17.10
C ARG A 36 10.24 13.07 -18.40
N GLN A 37 11.42 13.43 -18.92
CA GLN A 37 11.53 14.11 -20.21
C GLN A 37 11.15 13.22 -21.40
N LYS A 38 11.17 11.89 -21.21
CA LYS A 38 10.87 10.90 -22.24
C LYS A 38 9.46 10.33 -22.11
N ILE A 39 8.99 10.14 -20.89
CA ILE A 39 7.70 9.50 -20.57
C ILE A 39 7.07 10.15 -19.35
N LYS A 40 5.76 9.94 -19.18
CA LYS A 40 5.06 10.34 -17.95
C LYS A 40 5.42 9.44 -16.80
N ILE A 41 5.60 10.02 -15.60
CA ILE A 41 5.92 9.28 -14.39
C ILE A 41 4.96 9.61 -13.26
N GLY A 42 4.67 8.61 -12.44
CA GLY A 42 3.86 8.78 -11.24
C GLY A 42 4.29 7.87 -10.11
N VAL A 43 3.88 8.20 -8.92
CA VAL A 43 4.12 7.38 -7.71
C VAL A 43 2.80 6.96 -7.09
N VAL A 44 2.77 5.74 -6.55
CA VAL A 44 1.63 5.20 -5.83
C VAL A 44 2.11 4.51 -4.55
N GLY A 45 1.57 4.91 -3.42
CA GLY A 45 1.93 4.33 -2.12
C GLY A 45 0.72 4.17 -1.22
N GLY A 46 0.79 3.22 -0.28
CA GLY A 46 -0.22 3.04 0.75
C GLY A 46 -0.16 4.07 1.87
N SER A 47 0.91 4.87 1.94
CA SER A 47 1.11 5.93 2.94
C SER A 47 0.36 7.20 2.57
N ASP A 48 0.10 8.04 3.58
CA ASP A 48 -0.45 9.38 3.39
C ASP A 48 0.51 10.31 2.62
N PHE A 49 -0.01 11.47 2.22
CA PHE A 49 0.76 12.44 1.43
C PHE A 49 1.98 12.99 2.18
N GLU A 50 1.88 13.20 3.50
CA GLU A 50 2.99 13.73 4.31
C GLU A 50 4.19 12.77 4.28
N LYS A 51 3.95 11.46 4.39
CA LYS A 51 5.01 10.44 4.28
C LYS A 51 5.60 10.35 2.88
N VAL A 52 4.79 10.51 1.85
CA VAL A 52 5.29 10.57 0.47
C VAL A 52 6.23 11.77 0.32
N GLN A 53 5.87 12.94 0.88
CA GLN A 53 6.74 14.13 0.89
C GLN A 53 8.02 13.93 1.72
N GLU A 54 7.94 13.27 2.87
CA GLU A 54 9.14 12.95 3.67
C GLU A 54 10.17 12.13 2.89
N GLN A 55 9.70 11.19 2.06
CA GLN A 55 10.57 10.28 1.30
C GLN A 55 11.04 10.85 -0.03
N LEU A 56 10.17 11.53 -0.78
CA LEU A 56 10.43 11.99 -2.15
C LEU A 56 10.74 13.49 -2.26
N GLY A 57 10.54 14.26 -1.19
CA GLY A 57 10.75 15.70 -1.13
C GLY A 57 9.43 16.49 -1.13
N ASN A 58 9.49 17.70 -0.58
CA ASN A 58 8.32 18.59 -0.50
C ASN A 58 7.84 19.08 -1.89
N ASP A 59 8.69 18.96 -2.89
CA ASP A 59 8.46 19.31 -4.29
C ASP A 59 7.93 18.14 -5.14
N VAL A 60 7.49 17.06 -4.49
CA VAL A 60 6.99 15.83 -5.16
C VAL A 60 5.90 16.13 -6.20
N LEU A 61 5.01 17.08 -5.95
CA LEU A 61 3.95 17.46 -6.88
C LEU A 61 4.47 18.17 -8.15
N GLU A 62 5.67 18.74 -8.10
CA GLU A 62 6.32 19.36 -9.25
C GLU A 62 7.16 18.36 -10.04
N LYS A 63 7.68 17.33 -9.35
CA LYS A 63 8.59 16.32 -9.90
C LYS A 63 7.89 15.18 -10.63
N TYR A 64 6.64 14.87 -10.27
CA TYR A 64 5.89 13.77 -10.86
C TYR A 64 4.61 14.28 -11.53
N ASP A 65 4.22 13.61 -12.61
CA ASP A 65 2.97 13.93 -13.33
C ASP A 65 1.75 13.44 -12.54
N TYR A 66 1.92 12.33 -11.80
CA TYR A 66 0.89 11.76 -10.92
C TYR A 66 1.48 11.45 -9.55
N VAL A 67 0.74 11.78 -8.51
CA VAL A 67 1.07 11.40 -7.13
C VAL A 67 -0.18 10.81 -6.48
N PHE A 68 -0.10 9.54 -6.10
CA PHE A 68 -1.21 8.75 -5.57
C PHE A 68 -0.92 8.25 -4.15
N PRO A 69 -1.02 9.10 -3.12
CA PRO A 69 -1.01 8.66 -1.73
C PRO A 69 -2.23 7.79 -1.44
N GLU A 70 -2.16 6.98 -0.40
CA GLU A 70 -3.25 6.13 0.05
C GLU A 70 -3.86 5.31 -1.09
N ASN A 71 -2.99 4.70 -1.92
CA ASN A 71 -3.38 3.89 -3.07
C ASN A 71 -4.16 4.64 -4.17
N GLY A 72 -4.16 5.97 -4.15
CA GLY A 72 -4.91 6.83 -5.07
C GLY A 72 -6.26 7.30 -4.52
N LEU A 73 -6.58 7.06 -3.25
CA LEU A 73 -7.73 7.68 -2.58
C LEU A 73 -7.56 9.19 -2.49
N VAL A 74 -6.32 9.62 -2.34
CA VAL A 74 -5.88 10.98 -2.61
C VAL A 74 -5.09 10.95 -3.90
N ALA A 75 -5.46 11.75 -4.88
CA ALA A 75 -4.86 11.75 -6.21
C ALA A 75 -4.53 13.16 -6.67
N TYR A 76 -3.29 13.32 -7.13
CA TYR A 76 -2.83 14.56 -7.76
C TYR A 76 -2.37 14.27 -9.19
N LYS A 77 -2.68 15.18 -10.11
CA LYS A 77 -2.20 15.18 -11.50
C LYS A 77 -1.69 16.56 -11.84
N ASP A 78 -0.48 16.65 -12.41
CA ASP A 78 0.18 17.90 -12.78
C ASP A 78 0.13 18.96 -11.65
N GLY A 79 0.41 18.50 -10.42
CA GLY A 79 0.42 19.32 -9.20
C GLY A 79 -0.95 19.70 -8.64
N LYS A 80 -2.06 19.29 -9.27
CA LYS A 80 -3.42 19.64 -8.85
C LYS A 80 -4.14 18.46 -8.23
N LEU A 81 -4.88 18.70 -7.15
CA LEU A 81 -5.73 17.69 -6.51
C LEU A 81 -6.87 17.29 -7.46
N LEU A 82 -6.94 15.99 -7.80
CA LEU A 82 -8.03 15.40 -8.60
C LEU A 82 -9.13 14.83 -7.73
N CYS A 83 -8.75 14.10 -6.67
CA CYS A 83 -9.66 13.31 -5.87
C CYS A 83 -9.18 13.23 -4.43
N LYS A 84 -10.14 13.21 -3.51
CA LYS A 84 -9.91 12.89 -2.10
C LYS A 84 -11.10 12.08 -1.61
N GLN A 85 -10.87 10.80 -1.34
CA GLN A 85 -11.86 9.87 -0.78
C GLN A 85 -11.50 9.50 0.65
N ASN A 86 -12.50 9.09 1.41
CA ASN A 86 -12.31 8.53 2.74
C ASN A 86 -13.31 7.40 3.00
N ILE A 87 -12.93 6.49 3.90
CA ILE A 87 -13.71 5.30 4.23
C ILE A 87 -15.07 5.66 4.85
N GLN A 88 -15.14 6.73 5.64
CA GLN A 88 -16.37 7.16 6.32
C GLN A 88 -17.45 7.60 5.32
N SER A 89 -17.07 8.41 4.33
CA SER A 89 -18.02 8.84 3.29
C SER A 89 -18.46 7.70 2.38
N HIS A 90 -17.61 6.68 2.20
CA HIS A 90 -17.90 5.54 1.33
C HIS A 90 -18.77 4.47 2.00
N LEU A 91 -18.43 4.04 3.20
CA LEU A 91 -19.13 2.97 3.93
C LEU A 91 -20.32 3.48 4.76
N GLY A 92 -20.26 4.74 5.20
CA GLY A 92 -21.18 5.30 6.17
C GLY A 92 -20.85 4.90 7.61
N GLU A 93 -21.26 5.75 8.55
CA GLU A 93 -20.92 5.61 9.97
C GLU A 93 -21.51 4.33 10.59
N ALA A 94 -22.72 3.91 10.18
CA ALA A 94 -23.38 2.73 10.74
C ALA A 94 -22.57 1.45 10.49
N LEU A 95 -22.11 1.22 9.25
CA LEU A 95 -21.32 0.02 8.92
C LEU A 95 -19.95 0.06 9.60
N ILE A 96 -19.34 1.24 9.71
CA ILE A 96 -18.05 1.40 10.40
C ILE A 96 -18.20 1.06 11.88
N GLN A 97 -19.25 1.54 12.55
CA GLN A 97 -19.50 1.23 13.96
C GLN A 97 -19.77 -0.26 14.17
N ASP A 98 -20.57 -0.89 13.32
CA ASP A 98 -20.83 -2.33 13.38
C ASP A 98 -19.52 -3.12 13.26
N LEU A 99 -18.66 -2.76 12.31
CA LEU A 99 -17.36 -3.38 12.09
C LEU A 99 -16.43 -3.20 13.30
N ILE A 100 -16.35 -1.98 13.84
CA ILE A 100 -15.53 -1.68 15.02
C ILE A 100 -16.04 -2.46 16.24
N ASN A 101 -17.35 -2.45 16.48
CA ASN A 101 -17.97 -3.15 17.61
C ASN A 101 -17.71 -4.67 17.52
N TYR A 102 -17.86 -5.23 16.31
CA TYR A 102 -17.56 -6.64 16.08
C TYR A 102 -16.09 -6.97 16.37
N CYS A 103 -15.16 -6.18 15.83
CA CYS A 103 -13.73 -6.35 16.09
C CYS A 103 -13.38 -6.27 17.57
N LEU A 104 -13.92 -5.29 18.30
CA LEU A 104 -13.70 -5.16 19.73
C LEU A 104 -14.27 -6.36 20.51
N SER A 105 -15.47 -6.82 20.13
CA SER A 105 -16.11 -7.99 20.74
C SER A 105 -15.30 -9.26 20.52
N TYR A 106 -14.75 -9.44 19.32
CA TYR A 106 -13.89 -10.57 19.00
C TYR A 106 -12.59 -10.51 19.82
N ILE A 107 -11.92 -9.36 19.84
CA ILE A 107 -10.68 -9.16 20.61
C ILE A 107 -10.93 -9.37 22.11
N ALA A 108 -12.09 -8.98 22.63
CA ALA A 108 -12.42 -9.20 24.04
C ALA A 108 -12.54 -10.70 24.40
N LYS A 109 -12.98 -11.55 23.47
CA LYS A 109 -13.20 -13.00 23.70
C LYS A 109 -11.92 -13.82 23.57
N ILE A 110 -11.01 -13.45 22.68
CA ILE A 110 -9.76 -14.20 22.51
C ILE A 110 -8.79 -13.91 23.67
N LYS A 111 -8.10 -14.96 24.13
CA LYS A 111 -7.04 -14.83 25.13
C LYS A 111 -5.69 -14.88 24.44
N LEU A 112 -4.87 -13.88 24.70
CA LEU A 112 -3.49 -13.78 24.22
C LEU A 112 -2.58 -13.66 25.44
N PRO A 113 -1.30 -14.06 25.36
CA PRO A 113 -0.33 -13.87 26.42
C PRO A 113 -0.24 -12.42 26.88
N LYS A 114 -0.37 -11.50 25.92
CA LYS A 114 -0.32 -10.04 26.15
C LYS A 114 -1.32 -9.31 25.28
N LYS A 115 -1.90 -8.23 25.84
CA LYS A 115 -2.70 -7.24 25.12
C LYS A 115 -2.29 -5.85 25.60
N ARG A 116 -2.12 -4.87 24.67
CA ARG A 116 -1.58 -3.56 25.04
C ARG A 116 -2.51 -2.38 24.74
N GLY A 117 -3.13 -2.33 23.64
CA GLY A 117 -3.97 -1.20 23.29
C GLY A 117 -3.60 -0.63 21.92
N THR A 118 -4.40 0.32 21.48
CA THR A 118 -4.75 0.66 20.14
C THR A 118 -4.99 -0.61 19.33
N PHE A 119 -6.14 -1.23 19.58
CA PHE A 119 -6.55 -2.44 18.88
C PHE A 119 -7.07 -2.15 17.49
N ILE A 120 -7.69 -0.98 17.30
CA ILE A 120 -8.20 -0.50 16.02
C ILE A 120 -7.69 0.92 15.80
N GLU A 121 -6.99 1.13 14.69
CA GLU A 121 -6.54 2.45 14.25
C GLU A 121 -7.39 2.85 13.03
N PHE A 122 -8.16 3.92 13.18
CA PHE A 122 -8.95 4.51 12.11
C PHE A 122 -8.02 5.37 11.21
N ARG A 123 -7.97 5.04 9.95
CA ARG A 123 -7.22 5.77 8.92
C ARG A 123 -8.17 6.28 7.85
N ASN A 124 -7.73 7.23 7.05
CA ASN A 124 -8.55 7.82 6.00
C ASN A 124 -9.16 6.79 5.04
N GLY A 125 -8.41 5.78 4.63
CA GLY A 125 -8.81 4.76 3.66
C GLY A 125 -9.06 3.37 4.22
N MET A 126 -8.83 3.12 5.51
CA MET A 126 -8.90 1.78 6.09
C MET A 126 -9.01 1.79 7.61
N LEU A 127 -9.40 0.64 8.16
CA LEU A 127 -9.18 0.32 9.58
C LEU A 127 -8.01 -0.65 9.69
N ASN A 128 -7.03 -0.34 10.54
CA ASN A 128 -5.97 -1.29 10.88
C ASN A 128 -6.30 -1.95 12.21
N VAL A 129 -6.47 -3.27 12.22
CA VAL A 129 -6.92 -4.06 13.38
C VAL A 129 -5.78 -4.92 13.90
N SER A 130 -5.44 -4.77 15.18
CA SER A 130 -4.37 -5.52 15.85
C SER A 130 -4.87 -6.26 17.09
N PRO A 131 -4.90 -7.60 17.09
CA PRO A 131 -5.37 -8.38 18.25
C PRO A 131 -4.55 -8.14 19.53
N ILE A 132 -3.25 -7.97 19.42
CA ILE A 132 -2.36 -7.66 20.55
C ILE A 132 -2.37 -6.17 20.92
N GLY A 133 -2.67 -5.30 19.93
CA GLY A 133 -2.62 -3.84 20.07
C GLY A 133 -1.28 -3.25 19.58
N ARG A 134 -1.37 -2.08 18.96
CA ARG A 134 -0.22 -1.42 18.31
C ARG A 134 0.80 -0.84 19.30
N SER A 135 0.40 -0.63 20.57
CA SER A 135 1.26 -0.10 21.65
C SER A 135 2.20 -1.14 22.25
N CYS A 136 2.22 -2.37 21.74
CA CYS A 136 3.14 -3.41 22.18
C CYS A 136 4.60 -3.12 21.79
N SER A 137 5.54 -3.61 22.61
CA SER A 137 6.98 -3.48 22.35
C SER A 137 7.43 -4.33 21.13
N GLN A 138 8.68 -4.14 20.69
CA GLN A 138 9.24 -4.94 19.60
C GLN A 138 9.34 -6.42 19.95
N GLU A 139 9.73 -6.74 21.18
CA GLU A 139 9.81 -8.12 21.67
C GLU A 139 8.41 -8.77 21.71
N GLU A 140 7.39 -8.03 22.14
CA GLU A 140 6.01 -8.49 22.17
C GLU A 140 5.44 -8.71 20.76
N ARG A 141 5.87 -7.92 19.77
CA ARG A 141 5.52 -8.12 18.35
C ARG A 141 6.08 -9.43 17.82
N ILE A 142 7.34 -9.73 18.14
CA ILE A 142 8.00 -10.97 17.71
C ILE A 142 7.30 -12.15 18.37
N GLU A 143 7.04 -12.10 19.67
CA GLU A 143 6.35 -13.14 20.41
C GLU A 143 4.94 -13.41 19.85
N PHE A 144 4.17 -12.36 19.58
CA PHE A 144 2.86 -12.49 18.96
C PHE A 144 2.94 -13.07 17.54
N TYR A 145 3.90 -12.65 16.74
CA TYR A 145 4.09 -13.15 15.38
C TYR A 145 4.39 -14.65 15.38
N GLU A 146 5.28 -15.13 16.25
CA GLU A 146 5.59 -16.56 16.37
C GLU A 146 4.38 -17.38 16.88
N LEU A 147 3.58 -16.80 17.75
CA LEU A 147 2.33 -17.42 18.20
C LEU A 147 1.30 -17.47 17.06
N ASP A 148 1.12 -16.37 16.35
CA ASP A 148 0.17 -16.26 15.24
C ASP A 148 0.48 -17.22 14.09
N LYS A 149 1.76 -17.47 13.79
CA LYS A 149 2.19 -18.50 12.83
C LYS A 149 1.75 -19.91 13.21
N LYS A 150 1.66 -20.20 14.52
CA LYS A 150 1.25 -21.52 15.02
C LYS A 150 -0.26 -21.65 15.13
N GLU A 151 -0.91 -20.59 15.59
CA GLU A 151 -2.32 -20.63 15.97
C GLU A 151 -3.25 -20.01 14.93
N ASN A 152 -2.70 -19.33 13.89
CA ASN A 152 -3.46 -18.64 12.84
C ASN A 152 -4.48 -17.65 13.40
N ILE A 153 -4.06 -16.83 14.39
CA ILE A 153 -4.96 -15.95 15.15
C ILE A 153 -5.59 -14.90 14.23
N ARG A 154 -4.75 -14.21 13.42
CA ARG A 154 -5.24 -13.20 12.48
C ARG A 154 -6.05 -13.83 11.35
N GLU A 155 -5.64 -14.97 10.83
CA GLU A 155 -6.34 -15.68 9.78
C GLU A 155 -7.74 -16.14 10.22
N LYS A 156 -7.87 -16.70 11.43
CA LYS A 156 -9.17 -17.06 12.01
C LYS A 156 -10.07 -15.84 12.22
N PHE A 157 -9.50 -14.73 12.69
CA PHE A 157 -10.23 -13.51 12.90
C PHE A 157 -10.73 -12.93 11.56
N VAL A 158 -9.89 -12.89 10.54
CA VAL A 158 -10.26 -12.44 9.20
C VAL A 158 -11.33 -13.35 8.59
N ALA A 159 -11.20 -14.68 8.73
CA ALA A 159 -12.22 -15.61 8.25
C ALA A 159 -13.60 -15.39 8.89
N ASP A 160 -13.63 -15.08 10.20
CA ASP A 160 -14.85 -14.76 10.92
C ASP A 160 -15.47 -13.44 10.45
N LEU A 161 -14.64 -12.41 10.26
CA LEU A 161 -15.06 -11.12 9.69
C LEU A 161 -15.60 -11.26 8.25
N GLN A 162 -14.94 -12.04 7.40
CA GLN A 162 -15.39 -12.30 6.04
C GLN A 162 -16.77 -12.97 6.00
N LYS A 163 -17.06 -13.84 6.97
CA LYS A 163 -18.36 -14.48 7.12
C LYS A 163 -19.43 -13.48 7.60
N GLU A 164 -19.12 -12.71 8.64
CA GLU A 164 -20.07 -11.77 9.27
C GLU A 164 -20.42 -10.62 8.32
N PHE A 165 -19.43 -10.09 7.62
CA PHE A 165 -19.58 -8.94 6.71
C PHE A 165 -19.66 -9.36 5.24
N ALA A 166 -20.06 -10.61 4.95
CA ALA A 166 -20.23 -11.07 3.58
C ALA A 166 -21.17 -10.15 2.78
N GLY A 167 -20.75 -9.77 1.57
CA GLY A 167 -21.54 -8.91 0.70
C GLY A 167 -21.60 -7.42 1.10
N LYS A 168 -20.82 -6.99 2.08
CA LYS A 168 -20.74 -5.58 2.51
C LYS A 168 -19.67 -4.78 1.75
N GLY A 169 -19.04 -5.36 0.74
CA GLY A 169 -18.03 -4.67 -0.06
C GLY A 169 -16.74 -4.36 0.71
N LEU A 170 -16.30 -5.28 1.57
CA LEU A 170 -15.12 -5.15 2.41
C LEU A 170 -14.05 -6.19 2.07
N THR A 171 -12.83 -5.72 1.92
CA THR A 171 -11.62 -6.53 1.79
C THR A 171 -10.87 -6.55 3.12
N PHE A 172 -10.38 -7.74 3.50
CA PHE A 172 -9.59 -7.99 4.70
C PHE A 172 -8.22 -8.49 4.28
N SER A 173 -7.15 -7.75 4.57
CA SER A 173 -5.79 -8.05 4.12
C SER A 173 -4.84 -8.27 5.30
N ILE A 174 -4.32 -9.47 5.40
CA ILE A 174 -3.23 -9.79 6.33
C ILE A 174 -1.93 -9.60 5.58
N GLY A 175 -1.18 -8.55 5.90
CA GLY A 175 0.09 -8.30 5.27
C GLY A 175 1.12 -9.40 5.59
N ILE A 176 1.95 -9.74 4.61
CA ILE A 176 3.03 -10.74 4.78
C ILE A 176 4.23 -10.09 5.45
N CYS A 177 4.74 -10.71 6.50
CA CYS A 177 6.01 -10.33 7.12
C CYS A 177 7.18 -10.87 6.28
N ARG A 178 8.10 -9.99 5.87
CA ARG A 178 9.42 -10.40 5.38
C ARG A 178 10.47 -10.17 6.46
N ILE A 179 11.25 -11.19 6.75
CA ILE A 179 12.50 -11.08 7.51
C ILE A 179 13.52 -10.45 6.56
N ILE A 180 13.79 -9.15 6.73
CA ILE A 180 14.73 -8.42 5.85
C ILE A 180 16.19 -8.55 6.35
N SER A 181 16.40 -8.79 7.64
CA SER A 181 17.70 -9.14 8.23
C SER A 181 17.53 -9.60 9.68
N LEU A 182 18.58 -10.19 10.25
CA LEU A 182 18.64 -10.61 11.66
C LEU A 182 18.45 -9.45 12.67
N SER A 183 18.54 -8.20 12.23
CA SER A 183 18.44 -7.00 13.08
C SER A 183 17.13 -6.22 12.96
N PHE A 184 16.28 -6.46 11.92
CA PHE A 184 15.02 -5.76 11.73
C PHE A 184 13.93 -6.68 11.19
N THR A 185 13.28 -7.41 12.08
CA THR A 185 12.10 -8.19 11.75
C THR A 185 10.87 -7.31 11.94
N PHE A 186 10.26 -6.86 10.83
CA PHE A 186 8.96 -6.21 10.87
C PHE A 186 7.87 -7.26 11.04
N CYS A 187 7.66 -7.70 12.28
CA CYS A 187 6.55 -8.60 12.60
C CYS A 187 5.24 -7.84 12.46
N GLN A 188 4.46 -8.21 11.48
CA GLN A 188 3.10 -7.70 11.35
C GLN A 188 2.21 -8.31 12.43
N ILE A 189 1.53 -7.44 13.16
CA ILE A 189 0.65 -7.80 14.28
C ILE A 189 -0.81 -7.44 14.01
N SER A 190 -1.10 -6.95 12.82
CA SER A 190 -2.38 -6.41 12.41
C SER A 190 -2.80 -6.94 11.04
N PHE A 191 -4.05 -6.70 10.70
CA PHE A 191 -4.58 -6.78 9.34
C PHE A 191 -5.34 -5.50 9.02
N ASP A 192 -5.53 -5.24 7.73
CA ASP A 192 -6.20 -4.06 7.24
C ASP A 192 -7.60 -4.41 6.72
N VAL A 193 -8.57 -3.53 6.96
CA VAL A 193 -9.95 -3.64 6.47
C VAL A 193 -10.27 -2.38 5.67
N PHE A 194 -10.65 -2.55 4.42
CA PHE A 194 -10.94 -1.44 3.51
C PHE A 194 -12.00 -1.85 2.48
N PRO A 195 -12.66 -0.87 1.81
CA PRO A 195 -13.62 -1.17 0.76
C PRO A 195 -13.01 -1.95 -0.41
N ASP A 196 -13.79 -2.82 -1.04
CA ASP A 196 -13.35 -3.59 -2.20
C ASP A 196 -12.79 -2.68 -3.29
N GLY A 197 -11.62 -3.05 -3.82
CA GLY A 197 -10.92 -2.31 -4.86
C GLY A 197 -10.14 -1.08 -4.37
N TRP A 198 -10.05 -0.84 -3.05
CA TRP A 198 -9.25 0.24 -2.47
C TRP A 198 -7.78 -0.15 -2.21
N ASP A 199 -7.30 -1.16 -2.91
CA ASP A 199 -5.87 -1.46 -3.05
C ASP A 199 -5.19 -0.56 -4.09
N LYS A 200 -3.91 -0.80 -4.40
CA LYS A 200 -3.16 0.03 -5.35
C LYS A 200 -3.76 0.14 -6.74
N ARG A 201 -4.63 -0.79 -7.16
CA ARG A 201 -5.37 -0.69 -8.44
C ARG A 201 -6.29 0.52 -8.49
N TYR A 202 -6.67 1.06 -7.31
CA TYR A 202 -7.55 2.22 -7.24
C TYR A 202 -6.98 3.42 -8.02
N CYS A 203 -5.67 3.61 -8.00
CA CYS A 203 -5.01 4.70 -8.72
C CYS A 203 -5.21 4.64 -10.24
N LEU A 204 -5.40 3.44 -10.81
CA LEU A 204 -5.54 3.26 -12.26
C LEU A 204 -6.78 3.95 -12.83
N ARG A 205 -7.85 4.11 -12.04
CA ARG A 205 -9.06 4.85 -12.44
C ARG A 205 -8.78 6.32 -12.81
N HIS A 206 -7.72 6.89 -12.26
CA HIS A 206 -7.35 8.28 -12.51
C HIS A 206 -6.54 8.46 -13.80
N VAL A 207 -6.06 7.37 -14.40
CA VAL A 207 -5.21 7.39 -15.60
C VAL A 207 -5.81 6.63 -16.80
N GLU A 208 -6.86 5.81 -16.58
CA GLU A 208 -7.44 4.96 -17.64
C GLU A 208 -8.00 5.73 -18.83
N ASN A 209 -8.41 6.99 -18.65
CA ASN A 209 -8.92 7.87 -19.71
C ASN A 209 -7.88 8.84 -20.27
N ASP A 210 -6.63 8.76 -19.83
CA ASP A 210 -5.55 9.67 -20.28
C ASP A 210 -4.86 9.19 -21.59
N GLY A 211 -5.34 8.09 -22.18
CA GLY A 211 -4.93 7.63 -23.50
C GLY A 211 -3.57 6.92 -23.54
N TYR A 212 -3.05 6.47 -22.40
CA TYR A 212 -1.83 5.67 -22.36
C TYR A 212 -2.04 4.31 -23.03
N ARG A 213 -1.11 3.90 -23.90
CA ARG A 213 -1.10 2.57 -24.50
C ARG A 213 -0.53 1.52 -23.57
N THR A 214 0.42 1.93 -22.74
CA THR A 214 1.09 1.05 -21.79
C THR A 214 1.26 1.78 -20.45
N ILE A 215 0.84 1.13 -19.39
CA ILE A 215 1.09 1.57 -18.02
C ILE A 215 2.06 0.56 -17.41
N HIS A 216 3.29 0.96 -17.20
CA HIS A 216 4.30 0.16 -16.49
C HIS A 216 4.14 0.39 -15.00
N PHE A 217 4.08 -0.69 -14.23
CA PHE A 217 4.08 -0.63 -12.78
C PHE A 217 5.34 -1.29 -12.21
N PHE A 218 6.01 -0.61 -11.29
CA PHE A 218 7.20 -1.10 -10.59
C PHE A 218 6.91 -1.23 -9.10
N GLY A 219 7.19 -2.40 -8.51
CA GLY A 219 6.95 -2.66 -7.10
C GLY A 219 7.85 -3.76 -6.54
N ASP A 220 8.06 -3.74 -5.21
CA ASP A 220 8.90 -4.72 -4.51
C ASP A 220 8.08 -5.87 -3.91
N LYS A 221 6.81 -5.65 -3.57
CA LYS A 221 5.91 -6.61 -2.92
C LYS A 221 4.87 -7.18 -3.86
N THR A 222 5.34 -7.72 -4.98
CA THR A 222 4.51 -8.23 -6.08
C THR A 222 4.03 -9.66 -5.91
N MET A 223 4.52 -10.39 -4.91
CA MET A 223 4.07 -11.76 -4.58
C MET A 223 2.64 -11.74 -4.01
N PRO A 224 1.88 -12.85 -4.12
CA PRO A 224 0.57 -12.98 -3.50
C PRO A 224 0.57 -12.55 -2.03
N GLY A 225 -0.36 -11.69 -1.64
CA GLY A 225 -0.44 -11.08 -0.31
C GLY A 225 0.49 -9.87 -0.08
N GLY A 226 1.33 -9.51 -1.04
CA GLY A 226 2.03 -8.22 -1.05
C GLY A 226 1.10 -7.10 -1.51
N ASN A 227 1.33 -5.88 -1.05
CA ASN A 227 0.48 -4.72 -1.37
C ASN A 227 0.61 -4.23 -2.82
N ASP A 228 1.57 -4.75 -3.58
CA ASP A 228 1.77 -4.47 -5.01
C ASP A 228 1.20 -5.56 -5.92
N HIS A 229 0.77 -6.70 -5.34
CA HIS A 229 0.38 -7.87 -6.12
C HIS A 229 -0.79 -7.57 -7.09
N GLU A 230 -1.82 -6.93 -6.59
CA GLU A 230 -3.05 -6.68 -7.34
C GLU A 230 -2.80 -5.75 -8.53
N ILE A 231 -2.05 -4.65 -8.36
CA ILE A 231 -1.72 -3.74 -9.45
C ILE A 231 -0.67 -4.34 -10.40
N PHE A 232 0.27 -5.15 -9.88
CA PHE A 232 1.28 -5.85 -10.68
C PHE A 232 0.65 -6.87 -11.63
N THR A 233 -0.42 -7.55 -11.22
CA THR A 233 -1.13 -8.56 -12.01
C THR A 233 -2.35 -8.02 -12.76
N ASP A 234 -2.68 -6.73 -12.60
CA ASP A 234 -3.81 -6.11 -13.27
C ASP A 234 -3.61 -6.07 -14.79
N PRO A 235 -4.60 -6.48 -15.61
CA PRO A 235 -4.45 -6.52 -17.06
C PRO A 235 -4.21 -5.14 -17.71
N ARG A 236 -4.44 -4.04 -17.02
CA ARG A 236 -4.16 -2.67 -17.48
C ARG A 236 -2.70 -2.28 -17.32
N THR A 237 -1.90 -3.07 -16.59
CA THR A 237 -0.51 -2.75 -16.31
C THR A 237 0.45 -3.79 -16.91
N THR A 238 1.67 -3.35 -17.19
CA THR A 238 2.84 -4.20 -17.40
C THR A 238 3.67 -4.15 -16.12
N GLY A 239 3.57 -5.22 -15.32
CA GLY A 239 4.20 -5.28 -14.00
C GLY A 239 5.70 -5.60 -14.07
N HIS A 240 6.49 -4.87 -13.32
CA HIS A 240 7.93 -5.09 -13.12
C HIS A 240 8.21 -5.31 -11.63
N SER A 241 8.69 -6.50 -11.28
CA SER A 241 9.11 -6.80 -9.92
C SER A 241 10.55 -6.34 -9.71
N VAL A 242 10.79 -5.60 -8.64
CA VAL A 242 12.11 -5.10 -8.27
C VAL A 242 12.46 -5.51 -6.85
N THR A 243 13.74 -5.47 -6.50
CA THR A 243 14.21 -5.79 -5.15
C THR A 243 14.89 -4.60 -4.48
N ALA A 244 15.27 -3.59 -5.27
CA ALA A 244 15.93 -2.38 -4.82
C ALA A 244 15.77 -1.27 -5.88
N PRO A 245 16.01 0.00 -5.52
CA PRO A 245 15.97 1.14 -6.45
C PRO A 245 16.87 0.97 -7.68
N GLU A 246 17.98 0.30 -7.55
CA GLU A 246 18.92 0.02 -8.64
C GLU A 246 18.29 -0.87 -9.73
N ASP A 247 17.42 -1.81 -9.35
CA ASP A 247 16.67 -2.63 -10.32
C ASP A 247 15.68 -1.78 -11.09
N THR A 248 14.97 -0.88 -10.41
CA THR A 248 14.05 0.07 -11.03
C THR A 248 14.75 0.87 -12.10
N ARG A 249 15.90 1.46 -11.76
CA ARG A 249 16.72 2.22 -12.70
C ARG A 249 17.14 1.38 -13.89
N ARG A 250 17.73 0.22 -13.65
CA ARG A 250 18.23 -0.69 -14.69
C ARG A 250 17.12 -1.08 -15.68
N ILE A 251 15.92 -1.42 -15.18
CA ILE A 251 14.81 -1.81 -16.03
C ILE A 251 14.31 -0.61 -16.85
N CYS A 252 14.17 0.56 -16.25
CA CYS A 252 13.78 1.77 -16.97
C CYS A 252 14.78 2.15 -18.07
N GLU A 253 16.10 2.03 -17.83
CA GLU A 253 17.16 2.29 -18.83
C GLU A 253 17.11 1.30 -20.01
N GLN A 254 16.55 0.09 -19.81
CA GLN A 254 16.35 -0.89 -20.87
C GLN A 254 15.08 -0.63 -21.69
N LEU A 255 14.09 -0.01 -21.11
CA LEU A 255 12.78 0.23 -21.74
C LEU A 255 12.73 1.55 -22.52
N PHE A 256 13.50 2.56 -22.08
CA PHE A 256 13.41 3.97 -22.53
C PHE A 256 14.78 4.59 -22.77
#